data_c8f6ae156ee20409ae1a4401471dfdda
#
_entry.id   c8f6ae156ee20409ae1a4401471dfdda
#
_cell.length_a   1.000
_cell.length_b   1.000
_cell.length_c   1.000
_cell.angle_alpha   90.00
_cell.angle_beta   90.00
_cell.angle_gamma   90.00
#
_symmetry.space_group_name_H-M   'P 1'
#
loop_
_entity.id
_entity.type
_entity.pdbx_description
1 polymer ?
#
loop_
_entity_poly.entity_id
_entity_poly.type
_entity_poly.pdbx_seq_one_letter_code
_entity_poly.pdbx_strand_id
1 'polypeptide(L)'
;MNVTIKALDNNPKEIKRVQDFLFKMIKEEFGYGYVAEWHHDIVNMDEYYINPKRNNFFVAYYETGEIIATIGIRAYDKDFHEFKQLYSKDSTSSIWRLFVDRRCRRCGLASKMFSVAENFANQQSYENIYLHTQKTLDGALEFWTKMGFIISLDANDELETVHMDKAIHGLKISPLASDIRYAVKL
;
A
#
# COMPACT_ATOMS: atom_id res chain seq x y z
N MET A 1 -3.60 4.36 22.66
CA MET A 1 -3.10 5.42 21.76
C MET A 1 -4.05 5.55 20.58
N ASN A 2 -4.40 6.78 20.20
CA ASN A 2 -5.22 7.01 19.02
C ASN A 2 -4.33 7.13 17.79
N VAL A 3 -4.74 6.48 16.72
CA VAL A 3 -4.08 6.53 15.42
C VAL A 3 -5.02 7.20 14.42
N THR A 4 -4.51 8.17 13.66
CA THR A 4 -5.26 8.81 12.57
C THR A 4 -4.67 8.36 11.24
N ILE A 5 -5.50 7.90 10.31
CA ILE A 5 -5.11 7.58 8.94
C ILE A 5 -5.66 8.66 8.01
N LYS A 6 -4.78 9.26 7.20
CA LYS A 6 -5.12 10.33 6.25
C LYS A 6 -4.58 10.02 4.86
N ALA A 7 -5.26 10.53 3.84
CA ALA A 7 -4.68 10.64 2.52
C ALA A 7 -3.54 11.68 2.55
N LEU A 8 -2.45 11.40 1.86
CA LEU A 8 -1.35 12.34 1.67
C LEU A 8 -1.81 13.44 0.70
N ASP A 9 -1.70 14.67 1.12
CA ASP A 9 -1.97 15.84 0.29
C ASP A 9 -0.70 16.37 -0.41
N ASN A 10 -0.85 17.34 -1.30
CA ASN A 10 0.26 17.95 -2.02
C ASN A 10 0.99 19.01 -1.16
N ASN A 11 1.37 18.62 0.07
CA ASN A 11 2.19 19.43 0.96
C ASN A 11 3.66 18.97 0.90
N PRO A 12 4.57 19.79 0.34
CA PRO A 12 5.96 19.38 0.15
C PRO A 12 6.68 18.96 1.44
N LYS A 13 6.35 19.58 2.57
CA LYS A 13 6.94 19.23 3.87
C LYS A 13 6.47 17.85 4.33
N GLU A 14 5.19 17.55 4.11
CA GLU A 14 4.63 16.26 4.49
C GLU A 14 5.10 15.15 3.56
N ILE A 15 5.14 15.42 2.26
CA ILE A 15 5.72 14.50 1.26
C ILE A 15 7.16 14.13 1.66
N LYS A 16 7.98 15.12 2.02
CA LYS A 16 9.37 14.86 2.46
C LYS A 16 9.42 13.97 3.72
N ARG A 17 8.56 14.20 4.70
CA ARG A 17 8.48 13.36 5.92
C ARG A 17 8.11 11.91 5.57
N VAL A 18 7.16 11.72 4.65
CA VAL A 18 6.74 10.39 4.18
C VAL A 18 7.86 9.69 3.42
N GLN A 19 8.57 10.41 2.54
CA GLN A 19 9.75 9.88 1.84
C GLN A 19 10.83 9.42 2.82
N ASP A 20 11.14 10.23 3.84
CA ASP A 20 12.14 9.89 4.86
C ASP A 20 11.72 8.64 5.66
N PHE A 21 10.44 8.53 6.01
CA PHE A 21 9.90 7.33 6.64
C PHE A 21 10.05 6.10 5.73
N LEU A 22 9.67 6.20 4.46
CA LEU A 22 9.77 5.11 3.50
C LEU A 22 11.21 4.62 3.31
N PHE A 23 12.17 5.54 3.13
CA PHE A 23 13.59 5.17 2.99
C PHE A 23 14.17 4.57 4.26
N LYS A 24 13.74 5.05 5.44
CA LYS A 24 14.07 4.41 6.71
C LYS A 24 13.57 2.96 6.74
N MET A 25 12.28 2.74 6.41
CA MET A 25 11.69 1.41 6.43
C MET A 25 12.36 0.47 5.42
N ILE A 26 12.65 0.95 4.21
CA ILE A 26 13.37 0.17 3.17
C ILE A 26 14.75 -0.25 3.68
N LYS A 27 15.49 0.66 4.30
CA LYS A 27 16.81 0.34 4.86
C LYS A 27 16.73 -0.69 5.99
N GLU A 28 15.71 -0.58 6.85
CA GLU A 28 15.51 -1.51 7.98
C GLU A 28 15.04 -2.89 7.56
N GLU A 29 14.24 -3.01 6.49
CA GLU A 29 13.66 -4.27 6.04
C GLU A 29 14.56 -4.99 5.02
N PHE A 30 15.20 -4.25 4.13
CA PHE A 30 15.94 -4.82 3.00
C PHE A 30 17.45 -4.55 3.04
N GLY A 31 17.94 -3.73 3.97
CA GLY A 31 19.36 -3.44 4.15
C GLY A 31 19.99 -2.49 3.12
N TYR A 32 19.24 -1.99 2.14
CA TYR A 32 19.72 -1.04 1.13
C TYR A 32 19.02 0.31 1.21
N GLY A 33 19.63 1.33 0.60
CA GLY A 33 19.07 2.68 0.55
C GLY A 33 18.32 2.96 -0.76
N TYR A 34 18.39 4.20 -1.22
CA TYR A 34 17.76 4.63 -2.47
C TYR A 34 18.36 3.91 -3.69
N VAL A 35 17.48 3.36 -4.52
CA VAL A 35 17.79 2.80 -5.85
C VAL A 35 16.83 3.45 -6.84
N ALA A 36 17.36 4.19 -7.83
CA ALA A 36 16.55 5.00 -8.73
C ALA A 36 15.48 4.18 -9.45
N GLU A 37 15.83 3.02 -9.99
CA GLU A 37 14.93 2.16 -10.76
C GLU A 37 13.75 1.62 -9.95
N TRP A 38 13.91 1.47 -8.61
CA TRP A 38 12.91 0.86 -7.75
C TRP A 38 12.09 1.85 -6.93
N HIS A 39 12.56 3.11 -6.83
CA HIS A 39 11.99 4.09 -5.93
C HIS A 39 11.52 5.37 -6.62
N HIS A 40 11.32 5.32 -7.94
CA HIS A 40 10.77 6.45 -8.71
C HIS A 40 9.47 6.99 -8.13
N ASP A 41 8.59 6.09 -7.70
CA ASP A 41 7.30 6.44 -7.11
C ASP A 41 7.44 7.13 -5.75
N ILE A 42 8.52 6.87 -5.00
CA ILE A 42 8.76 7.52 -3.72
C ILE A 42 9.29 8.94 -3.92
N VAL A 43 10.19 9.16 -4.90
CA VAL A 43 10.74 10.51 -5.16
C VAL A 43 9.74 11.42 -5.85
N ASN A 44 8.79 10.87 -6.62
CA ASN A 44 7.79 11.60 -7.40
C ASN A 44 6.36 11.28 -6.90
N MET A 45 6.13 11.36 -5.59
CA MET A 45 4.85 10.96 -4.97
C MET A 45 3.66 11.73 -5.52
N ASP A 46 3.84 12.98 -5.89
CA ASP A 46 2.84 13.82 -6.52
C ASP A 46 2.37 13.24 -7.86
N GLU A 47 3.30 12.82 -8.71
CA GLU A 47 3.01 12.20 -10.00
C GLU A 47 2.32 10.84 -9.86
N TYR A 48 2.79 10.00 -8.93
CA TYR A 48 2.34 8.62 -8.84
C TYR A 48 1.08 8.43 -7.97
N TYR A 49 0.89 9.27 -6.94
CA TYR A 49 -0.16 9.02 -5.95
C TYR A 49 -1.12 10.17 -5.70
N ILE A 50 -0.68 11.44 -5.88
CA ILE A 50 -1.47 12.61 -5.46
C ILE A 50 -2.26 13.20 -6.63
N ASN A 51 -1.61 13.44 -7.78
CA ASN A 51 -2.25 14.07 -8.94
C ASN A 51 -3.24 13.15 -9.68
N PRO A 52 -2.97 11.84 -9.85
CA PRO A 52 -3.92 10.96 -10.54
C PRO A 52 -5.15 10.68 -9.67
N LYS A 53 -6.35 11.00 -10.18
CA LYS A 53 -7.63 10.89 -9.44
C LYS A 53 -7.94 9.48 -8.90
N ARG A 54 -7.45 8.44 -9.58
CA ARG A 54 -7.71 7.04 -9.21
C ARG A 54 -6.57 6.41 -8.41
N ASN A 55 -5.61 7.21 -7.96
CA ASN A 55 -4.52 6.80 -7.09
C ASN A 55 -4.63 7.50 -5.74
N ASN A 56 -4.00 6.94 -4.71
CA ASN A 56 -3.88 7.59 -3.42
C ASN A 56 -2.70 7.03 -2.62
N PHE A 57 -2.30 7.77 -1.60
CA PHE A 57 -1.30 7.35 -0.63
C PHE A 57 -1.81 7.67 0.77
N PHE A 58 -1.94 6.67 1.62
CA PHE A 58 -2.44 6.84 2.98
C PHE A 58 -1.31 6.72 3.98
N VAL A 59 -1.36 7.55 5.00
CA VAL A 59 -0.35 7.65 6.06
C VAL A 59 -1.05 7.56 7.41
N ALA A 60 -0.53 6.73 8.29
CA ALA A 60 -0.99 6.62 9.67
C ALA A 60 -0.06 7.40 10.61
N TYR A 61 -0.67 8.16 11.51
CA TYR A 61 0.00 9.01 12.48
C TYR A 61 -0.41 8.69 13.90
N TYR A 62 0.52 8.76 14.82
CA TYR A 62 0.19 8.94 16.23
C TYR A 62 -0.37 10.35 16.50
N GLU A 63 -0.98 10.56 17.68
CA GLU A 63 -1.41 11.89 18.18
C GLU A 63 -0.26 12.90 18.22
N THR A 64 0.97 12.45 18.39
CA THR A 64 2.20 13.25 18.34
C THR A 64 2.55 13.74 16.94
N GLY A 65 1.86 13.26 15.90
CA GLY A 65 2.19 13.53 14.51
C GLY A 65 3.32 12.65 13.95
N GLU A 66 3.79 11.64 14.68
CA GLU A 66 4.77 10.68 14.19
C GLU A 66 4.13 9.75 13.16
N ILE A 67 4.80 9.53 12.02
CA ILE A 67 4.38 8.57 10.99
C ILE A 67 4.73 7.15 11.47
N ILE A 68 3.74 6.25 11.42
CA ILE A 68 3.89 4.87 11.91
C ILE A 68 3.50 3.80 10.88
N ALA A 69 2.78 4.17 9.83
CA ALA A 69 2.52 3.27 8.71
C ALA A 69 2.16 4.04 7.44
N THR A 70 2.35 3.38 6.32
CA THR A 70 1.99 3.89 4.98
C THR A 70 1.36 2.79 4.14
N ILE A 71 0.57 3.17 3.14
CA ILE A 71 0.12 2.32 2.04
C ILE A 71 -0.20 3.17 0.82
N GLY A 72 0.34 2.80 -0.32
CA GLY A 72 -0.01 3.36 -1.63
C GLY A 72 -0.98 2.46 -2.38
N ILE A 73 -1.88 3.08 -3.13
CA ILE A 73 -2.74 2.40 -4.10
C ILE A 73 -2.79 3.21 -5.37
N ARG A 74 -2.65 2.55 -6.50
CA ARG A 74 -2.70 3.18 -7.81
C ARG A 74 -3.22 2.23 -8.90
N ALA A 75 -3.65 2.78 -10.03
CA ALA A 75 -4.03 2.00 -11.20
C ALA A 75 -2.90 1.03 -11.57
N TYR A 76 -3.25 -0.19 -11.99
CA TYR A 76 -2.28 -1.18 -12.45
C TYR A 76 -1.53 -0.67 -13.67
N ASP A 77 -0.22 -0.55 -13.56
CA ASP A 77 0.68 0.01 -14.59
C ASP A 77 1.85 -0.92 -14.94
N LYS A 78 1.76 -2.19 -14.57
CA LYS A 78 2.80 -3.18 -14.86
C LYS A 78 2.64 -3.77 -16.25
N ASP A 79 3.76 -3.98 -16.95
CA ASP A 79 3.81 -4.61 -18.26
C ASP A 79 4.38 -6.03 -18.16
N PHE A 80 3.81 -6.85 -17.27
CA PHE A 80 4.15 -8.27 -17.23
C PHE A 80 3.40 -9.01 -18.34
N HIS A 81 4.13 -9.74 -19.17
CA HIS A 81 3.56 -10.49 -20.30
C HIS A 81 2.46 -11.45 -19.86
N GLU A 82 2.64 -12.10 -18.70
CA GLU A 82 1.73 -13.07 -18.10
C GLU A 82 0.38 -12.47 -17.73
N PHE A 83 0.33 -11.15 -17.49
CA PHE A 83 -0.86 -10.46 -17.00
C PHE A 83 -1.50 -9.49 -17.99
N LYS A 84 -0.98 -9.39 -19.23
CA LYS A 84 -1.48 -8.43 -20.25
C LYS A 84 -2.96 -8.53 -20.56
N GLN A 85 -3.54 -9.73 -20.44
CA GLN A 85 -4.97 -9.95 -20.68
C GLN A 85 -5.79 -10.05 -19.40
N LEU A 86 -5.12 -10.14 -18.25
CA LEU A 86 -5.77 -10.36 -16.96
C LEU A 86 -6.02 -9.04 -16.22
N TYR A 87 -5.08 -8.11 -16.25
CA TYR A 87 -5.18 -6.86 -15.54
C TYR A 87 -5.12 -5.66 -16.47
N SER A 88 -5.99 -4.69 -16.23
CA SER A 88 -5.99 -3.40 -16.91
C SER A 88 -5.99 -2.25 -15.90
N LYS A 89 -5.45 -1.10 -16.29
CA LYS A 89 -5.48 0.12 -15.45
C LYS A 89 -6.90 0.61 -15.14
N ASP A 90 -7.88 0.19 -15.91
CA ASP A 90 -9.26 0.63 -15.75
C ASP A 90 -10.03 -0.23 -14.76
N SER A 91 -9.69 -1.50 -14.63
CA SER A 91 -10.38 -2.46 -13.75
C SER A 91 -9.55 -2.90 -12.55
N THR A 92 -8.22 -2.72 -12.58
CA THR A 92 -7.31 -3.23 -11.55
C THR A 92 -6.49 -2.12 -10.92
N SER A 93 -6.46 -2.09 -9.60
CA SER A 93 -5.52 -1.28 -8.82
C SER A 93 -4.37 -2.14 -8.32
N SER A 94 -3.28 -1.52 -7.90
CA SER A 94 -2.13 -2.20 -7.28
C SER A 94 -1.76 -1.57 -5.95
N ILE A 95 -1.40 -2.42 -4.97
CA ILE A 95 -0.90 -2.00 -3.66
C ILE A 95 0.59 -1.79 -3.72
N TRP A 96 1.03 -0.71 -3.07
CA TRP A 96 2.42 -0.28 -2.98
C TRP A 96 2.76 0.17 -1.57
N ARG A 97 4.01 0.03 -1.18
CA ARG A 97 4.60 0.68 -0.01
C ARG A 97 3.79 0.51 1.29
N LEU A 98 3.21 -0.68 1.52
CA LEU A 98 2.66 -1.02 2.82
C LEU A 98 3.82 -1.27 3.78
N PHE A 99 4.11 -0.28 4.61
CA PHE A 99 5.08 -0.37 5.69
C PHE A 99 4.42 -0.04 7.03
N VAL A 100 4.81 -0.76 8.06
CA VAL A 100 4.40 -0.52 9.46
C VAL A 100 5.65 -0.50 10.33
N ASP A 101 5.85 0.59 11.08
CA ASP A 101 6.94 0.70 12.04
C ASP A 101 6.95 -0.54 12.95
N ARG A 102 8.14 -1.12 13.18
CA ARG A 102 8.29 -2.38 13.93
C ARG A 102 7.66 -2.32 15.31
N ARG A 103 7.69 -1.14 15.96
CA ARG A 103 7.07 -0.90 17.28
C ARG A 103 5.54 -1.02 17.25
N CYS A 104 4.93 -0.89 16.08
CA CYS A 104 3.47 -0.87 15.86
C CYS A 104 2.96 -2.11 15.15
N ARG A 105 3.79 -3.14 14.97
CA ARG A 105 3.38 -4.40 14.34
C ARG A 105 2.52 -5.25 15.28
N ARG A 106 1.77 -6.21 14.69
CA ARG A 106 0.91 -7.17 15.38
C ARG A 106 -0.25 -6.55 16.20
N CYS A 107 -0.53 -5.24 16.00
CA CYS A 107 -1.66 -4.52 16.61
C CYS A 107 -2.83 -4.30 15.63
N GLY A 108 -2.83 -4.95 14.46
CA GLY A 108 -3.87 -4.82 13.44
C GLY A 108 -3.75 -3.59 12.53
N LEU A 109 -2.67 -2.78 12.69
CA LEU A 109 -2.51 -1.55 11.91
C LEU A 109 -2.39 -1.80 10.40
N ALA A 110 -1.61 -2.82 9.97
CA ALA A 110 -1.51 -3.19 8.55
C ALA A 110 -2.88 -3.52 7.95
N SER A 111 -3.71 -4.28 8.66
CA SER A 111 -5.08 -4.61 8.20
C SER A 111 -5.96 -3.38 8.09
N LYS A 112 -5.83 -2.41 9.00
CA LYS A 112 -6.55 -1.13 8.92
C LYS A 112 -6.09 -0.28 7.74
N MET A 113 -4.78 -0.22 7.50
CA MET A 113 -4.21 0.46 6.32
C MET A 113 -4.74 -0.15 5.03
N PHE A 114 -4.72 -1.49 4.95
CA PHE A 114 -5.27 -2.18 3.78
C PHE A 114 -6.77 -1.93 3.62
N SER A 115 -7.57 -1.97 4.68
CA SER A 115 -9.01 -1.68 4.59
C SER A 115 -9.31 -0.28 4.05
N VAL A 116 -8.50 0.72 4.40
CA VAL A 116 -8.64 2.08 3.85
C VAL A 116 -8.34 2.10 2.35
N ALA A 117 -7.27 1.43 1.92
CA ALA A 117 -6.91 1.32 0.50
C ALA A 117 -7.96 0.53 -0.30
N GLU A 118 -8.48 -0.57 0.24
CA GLU A 118 -9.54 -1.37 -0.38
C GLU A 118 -10.84 -0.59 -0.53
N ASN A 119 -11.24 0.18 0.49
CA ASN A 119 -12.38 1.07 0.41
C ASN A 119 -12.20 2.14 -0.67
N PHE A 120 -11.02 2.72 -0.79
CA PHE A 120 -10.70 3.65 -1.86
C PHE A 120 -10.78 2.96 -3.23
N ALA A 121 -10.20 1.78 -3.41
CA ALA A 121 -10.29 1.02 -4.66
C ALA A 121 -11.76 0.78 -5.08
N ASN A 122 -12.60 0.39 -4.13
CA ASN A 122 -14.02 0.19 -4.38
C ASN A 122 -14.72 1.50 -4.79
N GLN A 123 -14.44 2.63 -4.13
CA GLN A 123 -14.97 3.95 -4.51
C GLN A 123 -14.53 4.41 -5.90
N GLN A 124 -13.34 4.01 -6.33
CA GLN A 124 -12.82 4.27 -7.68
C GLN A 124 -13.30 3.25 -8.73
N SER A 125 -14.22 2.35 -8.34
CA SER A 125 -14.79 1.31 -9.21
C SER A 125 -13.73 0.36 -9.79
N TYR A 126 -12.68 0.07 -9.03
CA TYR A 126 -11.80 -1.05 -9.36
C TYR A 126 -12.49 -2.37 -9.05
N GLU A 127 -12.28 -3.36 -9.89
CA GLU A 127 -12.84 -4.71 -9.76
C GLU A 127 -11.87 -5.65 -9.06
N ASN A 128 -10.55 -5.36 -9.18
CA ASN A 128 -9.48 -6.18 -8.63
C ASN A 128 -8.41 -5.32 -7.97
N ILE A 129 -7.76 -5.89 -6.97
CA ILE A 129 -6.54 -5.35 -6.36
C ILE A 129 -5.42 -6.36 -6.59
N TYR A 130 -4.34 -5.91 -7.17
CA TYR A 130 -3.11 -6.67 -7.41
C TYR A 130 -2.02 -6.22 -6.45
N LEU A 131 -1.14 -7.13 -6.10
CA LEU A 131 0.16 -6.84 -5.47
C LEU A 131 1.21 -7.88 -5.87
N HIS A 132 2.46 -7.57 -5.61
CA HIS A 132 3.51 -8.57 -5.53
C HIS A 132 4.27 -8.44 -4.20
N THR A 133 4.74 -9.55 -3.69
CA THR A 133 5.50 -9.66 -2.46
C THR A 133 6.59 -10.74 -2.62
N GLN A 134 7.42 -10.90 -1.62
CA GLN A 134 8.48 -11.92 -1.60
C GLN A 134 8.19 -12.92 -0.49
N LYS A 135 8.41 -14.22 -0.74
CA LYS A 135 8.25 -15.28 0.27
C LYS A 135 9.22 -15.10 1.45
N THR A 136 10.37 -14.47 1.18
CA THR A 136 11.39 -14.18 2.18
C THR A 136 11.00 -13.11 3.20
N LEU A 137 9.96 -12.31 2.92
CA LEU A 137 9.46 -11.30 3.85
C LEU A 137 8.60 -11.94 4.94
N ASP A 138 9.11 -11.93 6.16
CA ASP A 138 8.46 -12.57 7.32
C ASP A 138 6.99 -12.14 7.50
N GLY A 139 6.09 -13.12 7.43
CA GLY A 139 4.65 -12.94 7.62
C GLY A 139 3.91 -12.20 6.50
N ALA A 140 4.59 -11.81 5.40
CA ALA A 140 3.94 -11.04 4.32
C ALA A 140 2.93 -11.89 3.55
N LEU A 141 3.30 -13.11 3.19
CA LEU A 141 2.42 -14.01 2.43
C LEU A 141 1.18 -14.40 3.26
N GLU A 142 1.35 -14.75 4.54
CA GLU A 142 0.25 -15.06 5.45
C GLU A 142 -0.67 -13.86 5.66
N PHE A 143 -0.09 -12.65 5.79
CA PHE A 143 -0.86 -11.43 5.92
C PHE A 143 -1.76 -11.21 4.71
N TRP A 144 -1.22 -11.27 3.48
CA TRP A 144 -1.99 -11.04 2.26
C TRP A 144 -3.03 -12.13 2.02
N THR A 145 -2.70 -13.40 2.29
CA THR A 145 -3.67 -14.50 2.26
C THR A 145 -4.83 -14.25 3.23
N LYS A 146 -4.53 -13.81 4.46
CA LYS A 146 -5.54 -13.44 5.46
C LYS A 146 -6.40 -12.25 5.01
N MET A 147 -5.85 -11.33 4.22
CA MET A 147 -6.61 -10.21 3.64
C MET A 147 -7.46 -10.64 2.42
N GLY A 148 -7.43 -11.91 2.06
CA GLY A 148 -8.26 -12.49 1.00
C GLY A 148 -7.62 -12.50 -0.38
N PHE A 149 -6.30 -12.26 -0.46
CA PHE A 149 -5.55 -12.41 -1.70
C PHE A 149 -5.25 -13.87 -2.00
N ILE A 150 -5.26 -14.23 -3.27
CA ILE A 150 -4.83 -15.52 -3.78
C ILE A 150 -3.57 -15.36 -4.63
N ILE A 151 -2.74 -16.39 -4.67
CA ILE A 151 -1.55 -16.38 -5.55
C ILE A 151 -2.01 -16.56 -6.98
N SER A 152 -1.71 -15.59 -7.85
CA SER A 152 -1.95 -15.64 -9.29
C SER A 152 -0.74 -16.13 -10.07
N LEU A 153 0.48 -15.88 -9.56
CA LEU A 153 1.72 -16.39 -10.15
C LEU A 153 2.82 -16.45 -9.08
N ASP A 154 3.51 -17.57 -9.04
CA ASP A 154 4.79 -17.74 -8.35
C ASP A 154 5.89 -17.58 -9.41
N ALA A 155 6.67 -16.50 -9.34
CA ALA A 155 7.65 -16.19 -10.37
C ALA A 155 8.86 -17.14 -10.37
N ASN A 156 9.10 -17.80 -9.22
CA ASN A 156 10.28 -18.66 -9.02
C ASN A 156 11.60 -17.97 -9.40
N ASP A 157 11.68 -16.66 -9.18
CA ASP A 157 12.85 -15.84 -9.42
C ASP A 157 13.80 -15.85 -8.19
N GLU A 158 14.96 -15.24 -8.32
CA GLU A 158 15.97 -15.16 -7.25
C GLU A 158 15.45 -14.42 -6.00
N LEU A 159 14.43 -13.56 -6.14
CA LEU A 159 13.79 -12.81 -5.06
C LEU A 159 12.62 -13.56 -4.44
N GLU A 160 12.29 -14.76 -4.95
CA GLU A 160 11.11 -15.54 -4.53
C GLU A 160 9.81 -14.71 -4.62
N THR A 161 9.65 -13.97 -5.73
CA THR A 161 8.52 -13.07 -5.97
C THR A 161 7.23 -13.86 -6.16
N VAL A 162 6.20 -13.44 -5.47
CA VAL A 162 4.84 -13.97 -5.59
C VAL A 162 3.90 -12.83 -5.98
N HIS A 163 3.15 -13.04 -7.07
CA HIS A 163 2.10 -12.14 -7.52
C HIS A 163 0.78 -12.63 -6.96
N MET A 164 -0.02 -11.71 -6.44
CA MET A 164 -1.28 -12.02 -5.80
C MET A 164 -2.36 -11.02 -6.23
N ASP A 165 -3.59 -11.48 -6.29
CA ASP A 165 -4.74 -10.63 -6.56
C ASP A 165 -5.94 -10.96 -5.68
N LYS A 166 -6.85 -10.00 -5.60
CA LYS A 166 -8.09 -10.09 -4.85
C LYS A 166 -9.20 -9.39 -5.63
N ALA A 167 -10.31 -10.09 -5.88
CA ALA A 167 -11.52 -9.48 -6.43
C ALA A 167 -12.20 -8.60 -5.37
N ILE A 168 -12.63 -7.41 -5.79
CA ILE A 168 -13.43 -6.49 -4.96
C ILE A 168 -14.89 -6.85 -5.18
N HIS A 169 -15.51 -7.53 -4.22
CA HIS A 169 -16.94 -7.75 -4.23
C HIS A 169 -17.63 -6.49 -3.68
N GLY A 170 -18.51 -5.88 -4.48
CA GLY A 170 -19.15 -4.61 -4.18
C GLY A 170 -19.79 -4.54 -2.78
N LEU A 171 -19.07 -4.02 -1.83
CA LEU A 171 -19.60 -3.63 -0.52
C LEU A 171 -20.30 -2.28 -0.67
N LYS A 172 -21.51 -2.14 -0.10
CA LYS A 172 -22.18 -0.84 0.03
C LYS A 172 -21.29 0.10 0.86
N ILE A 173 -20.83 1.19 0.27
CA ILE A 173 -19.82 2.06 0.81
C ILE A 173 -20.46 3.09 1.73
N SER A 174 -19.90 3.26 2.93
CA SER A 174 -19.98 4.54 3.66
C SER A 174 -18.96 5.51 3.07
N PRO A 175 -19.29 6.79 2.88
CA PRO A 175 -18.31 7.77 2.40
C PRO A 175 -17.11 7.80 3.32
N LEU A 176 -15.89 7.84 2.74
CA LEU A 176 -14.68 8.10 3.52
C LEU A 176 -14.83 9.47 4.21
N ALA A 177 -14.86 9.47 5.53
CA ALA A 177 -14.60 10.71 6.27
C ALA A 177 -13.16 11.16 5.89
N SER A 178 -12.95 12.47 5.76
CA SER A 178 -11.65 13.04 5.41
C SER A 178 -10.52 12.58 6.34
N ASP A 179 -10.87 12.20 7.56
CA ASP A 179 -9.95 11.66 8.58
C ASP A 179 -10.59 10.44 9.25
N ILE A 180 -9.95 9.28 9.16
CA ILE A 180 -10.39 8.08 9.85
C ILE A 180 -9.56 7.89 11.12
N ARG A 181 -10.21 7.95 12.28
CA ARG A 181 -9.55 7.74 13.58
C ARG A 181 -9.83 6.33 14.11
N TYR A 182 -8.79 5.65 14.50
CA TYR A 182 -8.88 4.31 15.10
C TYR A 182 -8.21 4.28 16.47
N ALA A 183 -8.81 3.54 17.41
CA ALA A 183 -8.14 3.13 18.64
C ALA A 183 -7.31 1.88 18.35
N VAL A 184 -5.99 1.97 18.51
CA VAL A 184 -5.07 0.83 18.41
C VAL A 184 -4.73 0.39 19.83
N LYS A 185 -4.99 -0.88 20.16
CA LYS A 185 -4.44 -1.50 21.37
C LYS A 185 -2.98 -1.86 21.04
N LEU A 186 -2.05 -1.24 21.70
CA LEU A 186 -0.64 -1.62 21.73
C LEU A 186 -0.42 -2.68 22.80
#